data_760739a9cfc9ae106ef68ddf14dba39b
#
_entry.id   760739a9cfc9ae106ef68ddf14dba39b
#
_cell.length_a   1.000
_cell.length_b   1.000
_cell.length_c   1.000
_cell.angle_alpha   90.00
_cell.angle_beta   90.00
_cell.angle_gamma   90.00
#
_symmetry.space_group_name_H-M   'P 1'
#
loop_
_entity.id
_entity.type
_entity.pdbx_description
1 polymer ?
#
loop_
_entity_poly.entity_id
_entity_poly.type
_entity_poly.pdbx_seq_one_letter_code
_entity_poly.pdbx_strand_id
1 'polypeptide(L)'
;GSFFSSVTLPMAEQASKDGMLLLATGATNADVTLKGSTIFRNCFIDPYQGKMAARFAKDKGFTKAAVIYAKDDDYSNGLKDAFIENCEANGIEVAYTGECMTTDTDYSSQAAQAVASGAELLYYPCFLDTVPLLVGAARNAGFTGAIMGGDGWDGSDTTGLSAQFDDCYFTNHYSSEDTAPAVQNFVQKYTEKYGTESLNACAALYYDAMYMLVQAAENAGGTDTASLVKGMTGMSFTGVGGDITLDENGDAIKSIAINTYVDGAVKWTETLGSDGKVVSKAE
;
A
#
# COMPACT_ATOMS: atom_id res chain seq x y z
N GLY A 1 2.85 14.40 -6.72
CA GLY A 1 2.50 14.48 -5.29
C GLY A 1 3.52 13.80 -4.40
N SER A 2 3.23 13.72 -3.10
CA SER A 2 4.02 12.94 -2.16
C SER A 2 3.55 11.47 -2.14
N PHE A 3 4.38 10.58 -1.58
CA PHE A 3 4.00 9.20 -1.29
C PHE A 3 3.10 9.12 -0.05
N PHE A 4 3.33 9.97 0.94
CA PHE A 4 2.63 9.95 2.23
C PHE A 4 1.28 10.68 2.17
N SER A 5 0.22 10.08 2.74
CA SER A 5 -1.13 10.65 2.78
C SER A 5 -1.17 11.94 3.58
N SER A 6 -0.58 11.98 4.78
CA SER A 6 -0.51 13.16 5.65
C SER A 6 0.17 14.38 5.00
N VAL A 7 1.08 14.15 4.05
CA VAL A 7 1.74 15.21 3.27
C VAL A 7 0.90 15.58 2.03
N THR A 8 0.29 14.58 1.37
CA THR A 8 -0.44 14.81 0.11
C THR A 8 -1.79 15.50 0.34
N LEU A 9 -2.48 15.23 1.44
CA LEU A 9 -3.77 15.86 1.75
C LEU A 9 -3.69 17.40 1.73
N PRO A 10 -2.80 18.08 2.48
CA PRO A 10 -2.67 19.54 2.39
C PRO A 10 -2.13 20.01 1.03
N MET A 11 -1.26 19.24 0.37
CA MET A 11 -0.80 19.56 -0.99
C MET A 11 -1.96 19.53 -1.99
N ALA A 12 -2.84 18.54 -1.93
CA ALA A 12 -4.00 18.41 -2.81
C ALA A 12 -4.99 19.56 -2.59
N GLU A 13 -5.23 19.94 -1.34
CA GLU A 13 -6.07 21.10 -1.01
C GLU A 13 -5.50 22.38 -1.61
N GLN A 14 -4.19 22.61 -1.49
CA GLN A 14 -3.56 23.81 -2.06
C GLN A 14 -3.55 23.75 -3.58
N ALA A 15 -3.19 22.62 -4.20
CA ALA A 15 -3.20 22.45 -5.65
C ALA A 15 -4.60 22.69 -6.25
N SER A 16 -5.64 22.19 -5.58
CA SER A 16 -7.03 22.44 -5.97
C SER A 16 -7.39 23.93 -5.94
N LYS A 17 -7.01 24.67 -4.87
CA LYS A 17 -7.24 26.11 -4.75
C LYS A 17 -6.52 26.90 -5.85
N ASP A 18 -5.31 26.48 -6.21
CA ASP A 18 -4.49 27.14 -7.23
C ASP A 18 -4.85 26.70 -8.67
N GLY A 19 -5.79 25.76 -8.82
CA GLY A 19 -6.18 25.20 -10.12
C GLY A 19 -5.05 24.41 -10.79
N MET A 20 -4.16 23.83 -10.01
CA MET A 20 -3.03 23.02 -10.49
C MET A 20 -3.38 21.54 -10.52
N LEU A 21 -2.89 20.82 -11.54
CA LEU A 21 -2.96 19.36 -11.52
C LEU A 21 -2.01 18.79 -10.46
N LEU A 22 -2.51 17.84 -9.67
CA LEU A 22 -1.71 17.00 -8.79
C LEU A 22 -1.99 15.54 -9.11
N LEU A 23 -0.93 14.76 -9.37
CA LEU A 23 -0.97 13.31 -9.47
C LEU A 23 -0.28 12.71 -8.24
N ALA A 24 -1.05 12.11 -7.33
CA ALA A 24 -0.54 11.44 -6.16
C ALA A 24 0.01 10.04 -6.51
N THR A 25 1.15 9.67 -5.94
CA THR A 25 1.91 8.48 -6.34
C THR A 25 2.07 7.44 -5.23
N GLY A 26 1.25 7.47 -4.21
CA GLY A 26 1.34 6.51 -3.10
C GLY A 26 0.48 6.91 -1.92
N ALA A 27 -0.07 8.12 -1.95
CA ALA A 27 -1.01 8.59 -0.94
C ALA A 27 -2.37 7.90 -1.14
N THR A 28 -2.60 6.83 -0.38
CA THR A 28 -3.76 5.93 -0.51
C THR A 28 -5.00 6.40 0.24
N ASN A 29 -4.89 7.40 1.13
CA ASN A 29 -6.05 7.93 1.85
C ASN A 29 -7.13 8.42 0.87
N ALA A 30 -8.37 7.96 1.06
CA ALA A 30 -9.48 8.20 0.14
C ALA A 30 -9.78 9.69 -0.10
N ASP A 31 -9.51 10.55 0.89
CA ASP A 31 -9.83 11.98 0.83
C ASP A 31 -8.94 12.79 -0.11
N VAL A 32 -7.85 12.22 -0.63
CA VAL A 32 -6.88 12.95 -1.47
C VAL A 32 -7.53 13.50 -2.73
N THR A 33 -8.19 12.66 -3.52
CA THR A 33 -8.83 13.06 -4.79
C THR A 33 -10.11 13.86 -4.57
N LEU A 34 -10.74 13.71 -3.41
CA LEU A 34 -11.93 14.50 -3.03
C LEU A 34 -11.61 16.00 -2.80
N LYS A 35 -10.32 16.39 -2.76
CA LYS A 35 -9.93 17.81 -2.63
C LYS A 35 -10.20 18.65 -3.88
N GLY A 36 -10.39 18.02 -5.06
CA GLY A 36 -10.76 18.77 -6.25
C GLY A 36 -10.61 18.00 -7.56
N SER A 37 -11.27 18.47 -8.60
CA SER A 37 -11.29 17.84 -9.93
C SER A 37 -9.97 17.88 -10.70
N THR A 38 -8.95 18.53 -10.16
CA THR A 38 -7.59 18.56 -10.72
C THR A 38 -6.64 17.57 -10.02
N ILE A 39 -7.18 16.78 -9.08
CA ILE A 39 -6.40 15.86 -8.25
C ILE A 39 -6.65 14.43 -8.73
N PHE A 40 -5.58 13.72 -9.04
CA PHE A 40 -5.58 12.33 -9.52
C PHE A 40 -4.59 11.50 -8.73
N ARG A 41 -4.69 10.17 -8.83
CA ARG A 41 -3.69 9.24 -8.28
C ARG A 41 -3.45 8.05 -9.19
N ASN A 42 -2.26 7.43 -9.09
CA ASN A 42 -1.97 6.15 -9.74
C ASN A 42 -1.84 4.97 -8.75
N CYS A 43 -2.00 5.24 -7.46
CA CYS A 43 -2.11 4.22 -6.43
C CYS A 43 -3.58 3.87 -6.16
N PHE A 44 -3.84 2.68 -5.60
CA PHE A 44 -5.16 2.33 -5.08
C PHE A 44 -5.50 3.14 -3.81
N ILE A 45 -6.69 2.95 -3.25
CA ILE A 45 -7.18 3.64 -2.05
C ILE A 45 -7.25 2.69 -0.85
N ASP A 46 -7.13 3.24 0.38
CA ASP A 46 -7.20 2.47 1.63
C ASP A 46 -8.46 1.60 1.76
N PRO A 47 -9.67 2.05 1.36
CA PRO A 47 -10.86 1.18 1.39
C PRO A 47 -10.70 -0.10 0.56
N TYR A 48 -10.07 0.00 -0.60
CA TYR A 48 -9.79 -1.17 -1.42
C TYR A 48 -8.65 -2.02 -0.82
N GLN A 49 -7.58 -1.38 -0.36
CA GLN A 49 -6.43 -2.06 0.25
C GLN A 49 -6.85 -2.86 1.50
N GLY A 50 -7.58 -2.22 2.44
CA GLY A 50 -8.09 -2.87 3.65
C GLY A 50 -9.05 -4.02 3.36
N LYS A 51 -9.91 -3.86 2.34
CA LYS A 51 -10.79 -4.93 1.86
C LYS A 51 -9.99 -6.14 1.35
N MET A 52 -8.93 -5.91 0.56
CA MET A 52 -8.12 -7.00 0.02
C MET A 52 -7.28 -7.67 1.11
N ALA A 53 -6.76 -6.91 2.08
CA ALA A 53 -6.05 -7.45 3.23
C ALA A 53 -6.98 -8.36 4.09
N ALA A 54 -8.18 -7.91 4.40
CA ALA A 54 -9.17 -8.72 5.13
C ALA A 54 -9.64 -9.95 4.33
N ARG A 55 -9.74 -9.82 3.01
CA ARG A 55 -10.04 -10.95 2.12
C ARG A 55 -8.93 -12.00 2.15
N PHE A 56 -7.67 -11.57 2.01
CA PHE A 56 -6.51 -12.46 2.11
C PHE A 56 -6.45 -13.15 3.48
N ALA A 57 -6.71 -12.43 4.57
CA ALA A 57 -6.78 -12.97 5.91
C ALA A 57 -7.83 -14.10 6.02
N LYS A 58 -9.02 -13.88 5.45
CA LYS A 58 -10.08 -14.90 5.39
C LYS A 58 -9.67 -16.11 4.56
N ASP A 59 -9.08 -15.90 3.38
CA ASP A 59 -8.66 -16.98 2.47
C ASP A 59 -7.52 -17.84 3.10
N LYS A 60 -6.72 -17.24 4.01
CA LYS A 60 -5.76 -17.95 4.87
C LYS A 60 -6.41 -18.69 6.05
N GLY A 61 -7.68 -18.47 6.32
CA GLY A 61 -8.45 -19.14 7.37
C GLY A 61 -8.38 -18.46 8.74
N PHE A 62 -7.85 -17.24 8.84
CA PHE A 62 -7.83 -16.49 10.08
C PHE A 62 -9.24 -16.09 10.52
N THR A 63 -9.53 -16.24 11.79
CA THR A 63 -10.84 -15.96 12.41
C THR A 63 -10.75 -14.84 13.45
N LYS A 64 -9.54 -14.53 13.93
CA LYS A 64 -9.30 -13.53 14.95
C LYS A 64 -8.08 -12.68 14.64
N ALA A 65 -8.26 -11.36 14.65
CA ALA A 65 -7.21 -10.38 14.39
C ALA A 65 -6.98 -9.43 15.56
N ALA A 66 -5.76 -8.92 15.66
CA ALA A 66 -5.41 -7.73 16.41
C ALA A 66 -4.96 -6.65 15.43
N VAL A 67 -5.17 -5.38 15.78
CA VAL A 67 -4.73 -4.22 14.99
C VAL A 67 -3.90 -3.30 15.88
N ILE A 68 -2.75 -2.86 15.39
CA ILE A 68 -1.96 -1.78 16.02
C ILE A 68 -1.76 -0.71 14.96
N TYR A 69 -2.05 0.56 15.27
CA TYR A 69 -2.05 1.63 14.31
C TYR A 69 -1.49 2.94 14.88
N ALA A 70 -0.92 3.78 14.04
CA ALA A 70 -0.43 5.10 14.41
C ALA A 70 -1.58 6.12 14.37
N LYS A 71 -2.02 6.59 15.53
CA LYS A 71 -3.19 7.47 15.65
C LYS A 71 -2.97 8.89 15.12
N ASP A 72 -1.72 9.28 14.98
CA ASP A 72 -1.28 10.57 14.46
C ASP A 72 -1.00 10.58 12.95
N ASP A 73 -1.35 9.49 12.24
CA ASP A 73 -1.12 9.37 10.80
C ASP A 73 -2.40 9.05 10.02
N ASP A 74 -2.70 9.84 8.98
CA ASP A 74 -3.92 9.73 8.18
C ASP A 74 -3.99 8.42 7.38
N TYR A 75 -2.85 7.91 6.89
CA TYR A 75 -2.78 6.62 6.21
C TYR A 75 -3.11 5.48 7.17
N SER A 76 -2.42 5.45 8.31
CA SER A 76 -2.59 4.39 9.30
C SER A 76 -4.02 4.31 9.83
N ASN A 77 -4.66 5.47 10.08
CA ASN A 77 -6.05 5.56 10.49
C ASN A 77 -7.01 5.05 9.40
N GLY A 78 -6.88 5.56 8.18
CA GLY A 78 -7.76 5.18 7.07
C GLY A 78 -7.69 3.69 6.75
N LEU A 79 -6.48 3.15 6.68
CA LEU A 79 -6.28 1.74 6.37
C LEU A 79 -6.73 0.81 7.51
N LYS A 80 -6.51 1.20 8.79
CA LYS A 80 -7.05 0.50 9.95
C LYS A 80 -8.58 0.42 9.89
N ASP A 81 -9.27 1.55 9.63
CA ASP A 81 -10.74 1.58 9.58
C ASP A 81 -11.26 0.66 8.47
N ALA A 82 -10.68 0.73 7.29
CA ALA A 82 -11.03 -0.13 6.15
C ALA A 82 -10.79 -1.63 6.44
N PHE A 83 -9.68 -1.97 7.10
CA PHE A 83 -9.40 -3.36 7.46
C PHE A 83 -10.41 -3.89 8.49
N ILE A 84 -10.70 -3.14 9.56
CA ILE A 84 -11.65 -3.53 10.62
C ILE A 84 -13.05 -3.74 10.02
N GLU A 85 -13.56 -2.79 9.25
CA GLU A 85 -14.87 -2.90 8.58
C GLU A 85 -14.97 -4.18 7.74
N ASN A 86 -13.93 -4.49 6.97
CA ASN A 86 -13.91 -5.67 6.12
C ASN A 86 -13.64 -6.96 6.89
N CYS A 87 -12.97 -6.94 8.04
CA CYS A 87 -12.88 -8.08 8.95
C CYS A 87 -14.27 -8.48 9.46
N GLU A 88 -15.07 -7.54 9.93
CA GLU A 88 -16.45 -7.79 10.38
C GLU A 88 -17.30 -8.42 9.25
N ALA A 89 -17.23 -7.84 8.04
CA ALA A 89 -17.95 -8.35 6.87
C ALA A 89 -17.50 -9.77 6.44
N ASN A 90 -16.28 -10.18 6.78
CA ASN A 90 -15.72 -11.50 6.49
C ASN A 90 -15.83 -12.48 7.67
N GLY A 91 -16.39 -12.08 8.81
CA GLY A 91 -16.54 -12.92 10.00
C GLY A 91 -15.23 -13.10 10.77
N ILE A 92 -14.29 -12.18 10.66
CA ILE A 92 -13.04 -12.13 11.42
C ILE A 92 -13.27 -11.21 12.63
N GLU A 93 -13.11 -11.75 13.85
CA GLU A 93 -13.18 -10.96 15.09
C GLU A 93 -11.94 -10.07 15.21
N VAL A 94 -12.12 -8.77 15.41
CA VAL A 94 -11.02 -7.89 15.83
C VAL A 94 -11.00 -7.83 17.35
N ALA A 95 -10.17 -8.68 17.96
CA ALA A 95 -10.13 -8.89 19.42
C ALA A 95 -9.32 -7.82 20.17
N TYR A 96 -8.47 -7.08 19.49
CA TYR A 96 -7.66 -6.01 20.07
C TYR A 96 -7.38 -4.92 19.05
N THR A 97 -7.49 -3.68 19.49
CA THR A 97 -7.03 -2.49 18.72
C THR A 97 -6.15 -1.65 19.64
N GLY A 98 -4.88 -1.52 19.28
CA GLY A 98 -3.88 -0.76 20.03
C GLY A 98 -3.43 0.47 19.26
N GLU A 99 -3.19 1.55 20.00
CA GLU A 99 -2.68 2.81 19.45
C GLU A 99 -1.16 2.90 19.64
N CYS A 100 -0.48 3.53 18.68
CA CYS A 100 0.88 4.02 18.80
C CYS A 100 0.98 5.41 18.15
N MET A 101 2.18 6.01 18.22
CA MET A 101 2.55 7.22 17.49
C MET A 101 3.54 6.86 16.40
N THR A 102 3.62 7.66 15.35
CA THR A 102 4.62 7.49 14.27
C THR A 102 6.06 7.58 14.77
N THR A 103 6.27 8.19 15.94
CA THR A 103 7.58 8.38 16.57
C THR A 103 7.90 7.33 17.64
N ASP A 104 6.99 6.39 17.92
CA ASP A 104 7.23 5.36 18.92
C ASP A 104 8.34 4.38 18.47
N THR A 105 9.15 3.98 19.43
CA THR A 105 10.24 3.01 19.24
C THR A 105 10.11 1.77 20.10
N ASP A 106 9.15 1.74 21.03
CA ASP A 106 8.84 0.61 21.90
C ASP A 106 7.38 0.20 21.75
N TYR A 107 7.17 -1.02 21.31
CA TYR A 107 5.86 -1.64 21.04
C TYR A 107 5.55 -2.78 22.03
N SER A 108 6.34 -2.94 23.10
CA SER A 108 6.24 -4.07 24.03
C SER A 108 4.85 -4.20 24.65
N SER A 109 4.21 -3.09 25.01
CA SER A 109 2.88 -3.07 25.62
C SER A 109 1.80 -3.53 24.63
N GLN A 110 1.80 -2.97 23.41
CA GLN A 110 0.84 -3.31 22.36
C GLN A 110 1.03 -4.77 21.91
N ALA A 111 2.28 -5.22 21.77
CA ALA A 111 2.62 -6.60 21.43
C ALA A 111 2.10 -7.60 22.50
N ALA A 112 2.29 -7.31 23.78
CA ALA A 112 1.78 -8.14 24.86
C ALA A 112 0.24 -8.24 24.85
N GLN A 113 -0.46 -7.14 24.55
CA GLN A 113 -1.92 -7.12 24.43
C GLN A 113 -2.40 -7.90 23.20
N ALA A 114 -1.70 -7.78 22.06
CA ALA A 114 -2.00 -8.58 20.88
C ALA A 114 -1.88 -10.09 21.17
N VAL A 115 -0.84 -10.53 21.87
CA VAL A 115 -0.69 -11.91 22.33
C VAL A 115 -1.84 -12.31 23.26
N ALA A 116 -2.14 -11.49 24.28
CA ALA A 116 -3.19 -11.76 25.26
C ALA A 116 -4.60 -11.84 24.63
N SER A 117 -4.83 -11.17 23.52
CA SER A 117 -6.10 -11.21 22.79
C SER A 117 -6.39 -12.56 22.12
N GLY A 118 -5.36 -13.39 21.95
CA GLY A 118 -5.45 -14.66 21.23
C GLY A 118 -5.64 -14.48 19.71
N ALA A 119 -5.21 -13.35 19.17
CA ALA A 119 -5.26 -13.09 17.72
C ALA A 119 -4.34 -14.05 16.96
N GLU A 120 -4.80 -14.48 15.79
CA GLU A 120 -4.07 -15.33 14.83
C GLU A 120 -3.34 -14.48 13.78
N LEU A 121 -3.81 -13.23 13.60
CA LEU A 121 -3.26 -12.23 12.71
C LEU A 121 -3.08 -10.91 13.45
N LEU A 122 -1.91 -10.29 13.33
CA LEU A 122 -1.65 -8.93 13.76
C LEU A 122 -1.56 -8.02 12.52
N TYR A 123 -2.48 -7.06 12.39
CA TYR A 123 -2.46 -6.07 11.32
C TYR A 123 -1.81 -4.76 11.77
N TYR A 124 -0.81 -4.30 11.01
CA TYR A 124 -0.02 -3.11 11.35
C TYR A 124 0.12 -2.18 10.13
N PRO A 125 -0.85 -1.30 9.86
CA PRO A 125 -0.83 -0.36 8.74
C PRO A 125 0.05 0.86 9.05
N CYS A 126 1.35 0.68 9.10
CA CYS A 126 2.33 1.72 9.35
C CYS A 126 3.48 1.66 8.35
N PHE A 127 4.50 2.52 8.52
CA PHE A 127 5.58 2.66 7.56
C PHE A 127 6.83 1.85 7.94
N LEU A 128 7.64 1.60 6.94
CA LEU A 128 8.83 0.74 6.92
C LEU A 128 9.81 0.98 8.09
N ASP A 129 9.94 2.21 8.59
CA ASP A 129 10.87 2.55 9.68
C ASP A 129 10.47 1.90 11.03
N THR A 130 9.17 1.71 11.26
CA THR A 130 8.62 1.18 12.52
C THR A 130 8.28 -0.31 12.43
N VAL A 131 8.17 -0.86 11.21
CA VAL A 131 7.80 -2.26 10.98
C VAL A 131 8.75 -3.25 11.64
N PRO A 132 10.10 -3.12 11.51
CA PRO A 132 11.02 -4.05 12.17
C PRO A 132 10.91 -3.99 13.71
N LEU A 133 10.63 -2.81 14.26
CA LEU A 133 10.47 -2.61 15.70
C LEU A 133 9.24 -3.33 16.23
N LEU A 134 8.09 -3.17 15.55
CA LEU A 134 6.87 -3.87 15.94
C LEU A 134 6.98 -5.39 15.75
N VAL A 135 7.47 -5.85 14.59
CA VAL A 135 7.63 -7.28 14.30
C VAL A 135 8.53 -7.91 15.36
N GLY A 136 9.67 -7.28 15.66
CA GLY A 136 10.58 -7.71 16.72
C GLY A 136 9.89 -7.76 18.08
N ALA A 137 9.16 -6.74 18.49
CA ALA A 137 8.44 -6.70 19.75
C ALA A 137 7.36 -7.78 19.83
N ALA A 138 6.58 -7.99 18.74
CA ALA A 138 5.54 -9.01 18.70
C ALA A 138 6.11 -10.42 18.85
N ARG A 139 7.16 -10.75 18.10
CA ARG A 139 7.83 -12.06 18.18
C ARG A 139 8.48 -12.29 19.57
N ASN A 140 9.12 -11.27 20.13
CA ASN A 140 9.72 -11.32 21.47
C ASN A 140 8.64 -11.48 22.57
N ALA A 141 7.45 -10.92 22.41
CA ALA A 141 6.32 -11.12 23.29
C ALA A 141 5.68 -12.52 23.17
N GLY A 142 6.08 -13.31 22.16
CA GLY A 142 5.54 -14.66 21.93
C GLY A 142 4.37 -14.69 20.93
N PHE A 143 4.16 -13.67 20.12
CA PHE A 143 3.17 -13.71 19.04
C PHE A 143 3.65 -14.64 17.93
N THR A 144 2.95 -15.76 17.74
CA THR A 144 3.28 -16.81 16.77
C THR A 144 2.40 -16.79 15.52
N GLY A 145 1.36 -15.95 15.51
CA GLY A 145 0.48 -15.78 14.36
C GLY A 145 1.11 -14.99 13.21
N ALA A 146 0.40 -14.88 12.12
CA ALA A 146 0.82 -14.04 10.99
C ALA A 146 0.82 -12.54 11.35
N ILE A 147 1.73 -11.78 10.74
CA ILE A 147 1.74 -10.32 10.86
C ILE A 147 1.57 -9.74 9.45
N MET A 148 0.67 -8.78 9.30
CA MET A 148 0.38 -8.21 7.98
C MET A 148 0.30 -6.68 8.05
N GLY A 149 0.74 -6.04 6.98
CA GLY A 149 0.62 -4.60 6.83
C GLY A 149 0.18 -4.16 5.43
N GLY A 150 0.27 -2.87 5.20
CA GLY A 150 -0.02 -2.24 3.92
C GLY A 150 1.22 -1.96 3.08
N ASP A 151 1.04 -1.20 2.02
CA ASP A 151 2.08 -0.79 1.07
C ASP A 151 3.22 0.03 1.72
N GLY A 152 2.95 0.65 2.86
CA GLY A 152 3.96 1.33 3.68
C GLY A 152 5.08 0.41 4.20
N TRP A 153 4.93 -0.91 4.10
CA TRP A 153 5.96 -1.89 4.51
C TRP A 153 7.07 -2.09 3.48
N ASP A 154 6.84 -1.67 2.23
CA ASP A 154 7.79 -1.91 1.16
C ASP A 154 9.12 -1.16 1.39
N GLY A 155 10.21 -1.91 1.43
CA GLY A 155 11.53 -1.39 1.78
C GLY A 155 11.90 -1.49 3.27
N SER A 156 11.11 -2.20 4.10
CA SER A 156 11.46 -2.46 5.50
C SER A 156 12.80 -3.19 5.61
N ASP A 157 13.66 -2.71 6.54
CA ASP A 157 14.94 -3.34 6.82
C ASP A 157 14.75 -4.58 7.70
N THR A 158 15.02 -5.75 7.14
CA THR A 158 14.94 -7.05 7.81
C THR A 158 16.29 -7.54 8.36
N THR A 159 17.34 -6.72 8.28
CA THR A 159 18.70 -7.08 8.68
C THR A 159 18.75 -7.52 10.14
N GLY A 160 19.23 -8.73 10.38
CA GLY A 160 19.30 -9.33 11.73
C GLY A 160 17.95 -9.81 12.30
N LEU A 161 16.85 -9.66 11.55
CA LEU A 161 15.49 -10.03 11.97
C LEU A 161 14.82 -11.01 10.99
N SER A 162 15.52 -11.55 10.00
CA SER A 162 14.91 -12.33 8.91
C SER A 162 13.97 -13.44 9.39
N ALA A 163 14.35 -14.21 10.42
CA ALA A 163 13.50 -15.26 10.98
C ALA A 163 12.23 -14.71 11.69
N GLN A 164 12.24 -13.45 12.13
CA GLN A 164 11.07 -12.83 12.77
C GLN A 164 10.04 -12.37 11.73
N PHE A 165 10.48 -12.19 10.48
CA PHE A 165 9.62 -11.86 9.36
C PHE A 165 8.98 -13.08 8.67
N ASP A 166 9.26 -14.29 9.15
CA ASP A 166 8.53 -15.47 8.72
C ASP A 166 7.04 -15.30 9.01
N ASP A 167 6.19 -15.69 8.06
CA ASP A 167 4.73 -15.52 8.09
C ASP A 167 4.30 -14.03 8.23
N CYS A 168 5.10 -13.12 7.68
CA CYS A 168 4.74 -11.71 7.53
C CYS A 168 4.33 -11.44 6.07
N TYR A 169 3.27 -10.63 5.91
CA TYR A 169 2.67 -10.28 4.62
C TYR A 169 2.45 -8.78 4.51
N PHE A 170 2.40 -8.27 3.29
CA PHE A 170 1.93 -6.90 3.05
C PHE A 170 1.32 -6.74 1.67
N THR A 171 0.33 -5.87 1.59
CA THR A 171 -0.25 -5.45 0.32
C THR A 171 0.67 -4.45 -0.36
N ASN A 172 0.78 -4.51 -1.68
CA ASN A 172 1.65 -3.61 -2.43
C ASN A 172 1.07 -3.27 -3.81
N HIS A 173 1.62 -2.25 -4.44
CA HIS A 173 1.21 -1.78 -5.76
C HIS A 173 1.74 -2.66 -6.90
N TYR A 174 2.81 -3.40 -6.67
CA TYR A 174 3.43 -4.35 -7.59
C TYR A 174 4.31 -5.34 -6.80
N SER A 175 4.85 -6.32 -7.49
CA SER A 175 5.99 -7.11 -7.00
C SER A 175 7.10 -7.08 -8.04
N SER A 176 8.36 -6.91 -7.60
CA SER A 176 9.53 -6.99 -8.50
C SER A 176 9.74 -8.40 -9.08
N GLU A 177 9.10 -9.41 -8.50
CA GLU A 177 9.11 -10.79 -8.98
C GLU A 177 7.99 -11.11 -9.99
N ASP A 178 7.04 -10.18 -10.20
CA ASP A 178 6.01 -10.36 -11.23
C ASP A 178 6.66 -10.48 -12.61
N THR A 179 6.30 -11.52 -13.34
CA THR A 179 6.88 -11.85 -14.65
C THR A 179 6.35 -11.00 -15.81
N ALA A 180 5.43 -10.07 -15.52
CA ALA A 180 4.89 -9.16 -16.53
C ALA A 180 6.02 -8.36 -17.21
N PRO A 181 6.01 -8.23 -18.55
CA PRO A 181 7.11 -7.58 -19.29
C PRO A 181 7.38 -6.14 -18.84
N ALA A 182 6.32 -5.38 -18.46
CA ALA A 182 6.47 -4.01 -17.97
C ALA A 182 7.26 -3.97 -16.65
N VAL A 183 6.97 -4.89 -15.72
CA VAL A 183 7.67 -5.02 -14.44
C VAL A 183 9.13 -5.39 -14.67
N GLN A 184 9.39 -6.46 -15.43
CA GLN A 184 10.75 -6.93 -15.63
C GLN A 184 11.64 -5.91 -16.38
N ASN A 185 11.10 -5.20 -17.35
CA ASN A 185 11.81 -4.12 -18.04
C ASN A 185 12.14 -2.94 -17.10
N PHE A 186 11.21 -2.58 -16.21
CA PHE A 186 11.45 -1.56 -15.19
C PHE A 186 12.53 -2.02 -14.20
N VAL A 187 12.38 -3.22 -13.62
CA VAL A 187 13.32 -3.79 -12.65
C VAL A 187 14.73 -3.84 -13.23
N GLN A 188 14.88 -4.35 -14.45
CA GLN A 188 16.18 -4.41 -15.12
C GLN A 188 16.81 -3.03 -15.27
N LYS A 189 16.10 -2.07 -15.89
CA LYS A 189 16.61 -0.71 -16.12
C LYS A 189 16.91 0.06 -14.85
N TYR A 190 16.06 -0.13 -13.83
CA TYR A 190 16.25 0.52 -12.54
C TYR A 190 17.50 -0.03 -11.85
N THR A 191 17.63 -1.36 -11.80
CA THR A 191 18.74 -2.04 -11.15
C THR A 191 20.09 -1.74 -11.85
N GLU A 192 20.11 -1.72 -13.17
CA GLU A 192 21.32 -1.36 -13.94
C GLU A 192 21.80 0.06 -13.61
N LYS A 193 20.89 0.98 -13.30
CA LYS A 193 21.21 2.39 -13.08
C LYS A 193 21.41 2.76 -11.61
N TYR A 194 20.65 2.17 -10.71
CA TYR A 194 20.55 2.59 -9.31
C TYR A 194 20.85 1.48 -8.29
N GLY A 195 21.02 0.22 -8.73
CA GLY A 195 21.11 -0.93 -7.84
C GLY A 195 19.73 -1.40 -7.36
N THR A 196 19.72 -2.35 -6.42
CA THR A 196 18.50 -2.97 -5.91
C THR A 196 18.02 -2.37 -4.59
N GLU A 197 18.87 -1.67 -3.85
CA GLU A 197 18.59 -1.20 -2.49
C GLU A 197 17.39 -0.25 -2.38
N SER A 198 17.16 0.55 -3.43
CA SER A 198 16.04 1.51 -3.50
C SER A 198 14.91 1.07 -4.43
N LEU A 199 14.93 -0.18 -4.89
CA LEU A 199 13.88 -0.73 -5.74
C LEU A 199 12.65 -1.08 -4.89
N ASN A 200 11.65 -0.22 -4.93
CA ASN A 200 10.40 -0.35 -4.17
C ASN A 200 9.21 0.21 -4.95
N ALA A 201 8.01 0.12 -4.38
CA ALA A 201 6.77 0.61 -4.99
C ALA A 201 6.81 2.12 -5.26
N CYS A 202 7.47 2.89 -4.40
CA CYS A 202 7.62 4.33 -4.60
C CYS A 202 8.29 4.62 -5.95
N ALA A 203 9.41 3.94 -6.24
CA ALA A 203 10.12 4.09 -7.52
C ALA A 203 9.23 3.70 -8.72
N ALA A 204 8.50 2.58 -8.61
CA ALA A 204 7.60 2.10 -9.66
C ALA A 204 6.44 3.08 -9.93
N LEU A 205 5.80 3.57 -8.87
CA LEU A 205 4.67 4.50 -9.00
C LEU A 205 5.09 5.86 -9.57
N TYR A 206 6.25 6.40 -9.18
CA TYR A 206 6.75 7.63 -9.79
C TYR A 206 7.15 7.45 -11.25
N TYR A 207 7.69 6.28 -11.61
CA TYR A 207 7.99 5.95 -13.01
C TYR A 207 6.70 5.93 -13.83
N ASP A 208 5.67 5.21 -13.40
CA ASP A 208 4.37 5.16 -14.08
C ASP A 208 3.71 6.54 -14.16
N ALA A 209 3.77 7.33 -13.07
CA ALA A 209 3.17 8.67 -13.03
C ALA A 209 3.73 9.59 -14.12
N MET A 210 5.02 9.51 -14.42
CA MET A 210 5.62 10.30 -15.49
C MET A 210 5.08 9.89 -16.87
N TYR A 211 4.92 8.60 -17.13
CA TYR A 211 4.34 8.13 -18.39
C TYR A 211 2.84 8.45 -18.50
N MET A 212 2.11 8.39 -17.39
CA MET A 212 0.70 8.83 -17.36
C MET A 212 0.56 10.31 -17.72
N LEU A 213 1.43 11.18 -17.20
CA LEU A 213 1.42 12.61 -17.56
C LEU A 213 1.75 12.84 -19.03
N VAL A 214 2.72 12.08 -19.59
CA VAL A 214 3.04 12.14 -21.03
C VAL A 214 1.84 11.70 -21.85
N GLN A 215 1.22 10.56 -21.52
CA GLN A 215 0.03 10.08 -22.21
C GLN A 215 -1.14 11.07 -22.10
N ALA A 216 -1.33 11.71 -20.94
CA ALA A 216 -2.35 12.74 -20.76
C ALA A 216 -2.13 13.93 -21.70
N ALA A 217 -0.88 14.40 -21.81
CA ALA A 217 -0.51 15.48 -22.73
C ALA A 217 -0.76 15.11 -24.19
N GLU A 218 -0.39 13.89 -24.59
CA GLU A 218 -0.62 13.36 -25.94
C GLU A 218 -2.12 13.24 -26.25
N ASN A 219 -2.90 12.66 -25.34
CA ASN A 219 -4.35 12.49 -25.50
C ASN A 219 -5.09 13.83 -25.65
N ALA A 220 -4.63 14.87 -24.96
CA ALA A 220 -5.27 16.18 -24.97
C ALA A 220 -4.66 17.16 -25.98
N GLY A 221 -3.46 16.88 -26.48
CA GLY A 221 -2.72 17.76 -27.39
C GLY A 221 -2.16 19.03 -26.71
N GLY A 222 -1.89 18.99 -25.39
CA GLY A 222 -1.37 20.14 -24.66
C GLY A 222 -0.80 19.75 -23.29
N THR A 223 -0.03 20.68 -22.69
CA THR A 223 0.65 20.48 -21.41
C THR A 223 0.20 21.44 -20.30
N ASP A 224 -0.75 22.33 -20.62
CA ASP A 224 -1.37 23.17 -19.61
C ASP A 224 -2.30 22.34 -18.69
N THR A 225 -2.62 22.87 -17.52
CA THR A 225 -3.42 22.14 -16.53
C THR A 225 -4.75 21.64 -17.09
N ALA A 226 -5.47 22.44 -17.87
CA ALA A 226 -6.77 22.05 -18.41
C ALA A 226 -6.63 20.88 -19.39
N SER A 227 -5.61 20.91 -20.26
CA SER A 227 -5.28 19.82 -21.17
C SER A 227 -4.92 18.56 -20.42
N LEU A 228 -4.03 18.63 -19.41
CA LEU A 228 -3.62 17.47 -18.63
C LEU A 228 -4.80 16.86 -17.85
N VAL A 229 -5.65 17.68 -17.21
CA VAL A 229 -6.87 17.21 -16.51
C VAL A 229 -7.78 16.47 -17.49
N LYS A 230 -8.01 17.04 -18.69
CA LYS A 230 -8.81 16.40 -19.74
C LYS A 230 -8.20 15.07 -20.18
N GLY A 231 -6.87 15.01 -20.32
CA GLY A 231 -6.16 13.80 -20.74
C GLY A 231 -6.14 12.71 -19.67
N MET A 232 -6.18 13.09 -18.38
CA MET A 232 -6.23 12.17 -17.23
C MET A 232 -7.64 11.63 -16.98
N THR A 233 -8.69 12.40 -17.26
CA THR A 233 -10.07 12.00 -16.97
C THR A 233 -10.45 10.73 -17.72
N GLY A 234 -10.78 9.66 -16.96
CA GLY A 234 -11.14 8.36 -17.52
C GLY A 234 -10.00 7.64 -18.26
N MET A 235 -8.75 8.04 -18.01
CA MET A 235 -7.57 7.42 -18.63
C MET A 235 -7.48 5.94 -18.29
N SER A 236 -7.13 5.11 -19.28
CA SER A 236 -6.59 3.77 -19.07
C SER A 236 -5.10 3.79 -19.41
N PHE A 237 -4.32 3.17 -18.55
CA PHE A 237 -2.86 3.11 -18.63
C PHE A 237 -2.36 1.72 -18.20
N THR A 238 -1.37 1.19 -18.90
CA THR A 238 -0.69 -0.07 -18.51
C THR A 238 0.77 0.26 -18.21
N GLY A 239 1.20 -0.01 -16.98
CA GLY A 239 2.54 0.28 -16.48
C GLY A 239 3.12 -0.81 -15.61
N VAL A 240 4.07 -0.43 -14.78
CA VAL A 240 4.72 -1.31 -13.78
C VAL A 240 3.71 -1.74 -12.73
N GLY A 241 2.81 -0.84 -12.33
CA GLY A 241 1.73 -1.12 -11.40
C GLY A 241 0.55 -1.90 -12.02
N GLY A 242 0.71 -2.48 -13.22
CA GLY A 242 -0.33 -3.20 -13.96
C GLY A 242 -1.27 -2.28 -14.72
N ASP A 243 -2.48 -2.78 -15.01
CA ASP A 243 -3.52 -2.01 -15.68
C ASP A 243 -4.21 -1.07 -14.69
N ILE A 244 -4.28 0.21 -15.06
CA ILE A 244 -4.88 1.28 -14.27
C ILE A 244 -6.00 1.90 -15.10
N THR A 245 -7.17 2.10 -14.52
CA THR A 245 -8.23 2.92 -15.09
C THR A 245 -8.61 3.97 -14.05
N LEU A 246 -8.56 5.25 -14.43
CA LEU A 246 -8.97 6.34 -13.55
C LEU A 246 -10.49 6.45 -13.55
N ASP A 247 -11.09 6.43 -12.37
CA ASP A 247 -12.52 6.59 -12.18
C ASP A 247 -12.97 8.08 -12.24
N GLU A 248 -14.23 8.34 -11.97
CA GLU A 248 -14.83 9.67 -11.99
C GLU A 248 -14.26 10.63 -10.91
N ASN A 249 -13.66 10.08 -9.84
CA ASN A 249 -13.00 10.85 -8.78
C ASN A 249 -11.51 11.07 -9.05
N GLY A 250 -10.95 10.46 -10.10
CA GLY A 250 -9.51 10.46 -10.38
C GLY A 250 -8.73 9.40 -9.58
N ASP A 251 -9.43 8.42 -8.98
CA ASP A 251 -8.85 7.29 -8.29
C ASP A 251 -8.49 6.17 -9.26
N ALA A 252 -7.40 5.47 -8.97
CA ALA A 252 -6.95 4.35 -9.79
C ALA A 252 -7.67 3.05 -9.40
N ILE A 253 -8.43 2.50 -10.34
CA ILE A 253 -8.91 1.12 -10.28
C ILE A 253 -7.80 0.24 -10.84
N LYS A 254 -7.22 -0.61 -10.00
CA LYS A 254 -6.08 -1.48 -10.35
C LYS A 254 -6.03 -2.73 -9.47
N SER A 255 -5.15 -3.65 -9.83
CA SER A 255 -4.81 -4.82 -9.01
C SER A 255 -3.94 -4.45 -7.80
N ILE A 256 -3.85 -5.39 -6.85
CA ILE A 256 -3.02 -5.29 -5.65
C ILE A 256 -2.18 -6.57 -5.51
N ALA A 257 -0.88 -6.41 -5.32
CA ALA A 257 0.02 -7.52 -5.03
C ALA A 257 0.00 -7.83 -3.53
N ILE A 258 0.10 -9.11 -3.18
CA ILE A 258 0.39 -9.59 -1.84
C ILE A 258 1.83 -10.10 -1.84
N ASN A 259 2.65 -9.51 -1.02
CA ASN A 259 4.04 -9.91 -0.82
C ASN A 259 4.22 -10.55 0.57
N THR A 260 5.25 -11.35 0.70
CA THR A 260 5.71 -11.98 1.95
C THR A 260 7.22 -11.82 2.08
N TYR A 261 7.78 -12.33 3.17
CA TYR A 261 9.23 -12.41 3.36
C TYR A 261 9.67 -13.86 3.45
N VAL A 262 10.77 -14.19 2.79
CA VAL A 262 11.46 -15.49 2.90
C VAL A 262 12.94 -15.20 3.11
N ASP A 263 13.49 -15.68 4.20
CA ASP A 263 14.87 -15.39 4.62
C ASP A 263 15.20 -13.87 4.64
N GLY A 264 14.20 -13.06 4.99
CA GLY A 264 14.29 -11.61 5.01
C GLY A 264 14.16 -10.89 3.65
N ALA A 265 14.09 -11.63 2.54
CA ALA A 265 13.85 -11.06 1.23
C ALA A 265 12.36 -11.00 0.90
N VAL A 266 11.93 -9.90 0.27
CA VAL A 266 10.56 -9.77 -0.22
C VAL A 266 10.32 -10.80 -1.33
N LYS A 267 9.20 -11.52 -1.23
CA LYS A 267 8.72 -12.52 -2.18
C LYS A 267 7.28 -12.24 -2.58
N TRP A 268 7.00 -12.44 -3.85
CA TRP A 268 5.63 -12.36 -4.35
C TRP A 268 4.82 -13.59 -3.95
N THR A 269 3.58 -13.37 -3.52
CA THR A 269 2.63 -14.45 -3.21
C THR A 269 1.57 -14.56 -4.30
N GLU A 270 0.82 -13.48 -4.51
CA GLU A 270 -0.26 -13.43 -5.50
C GLU A 270 -0.63 -11.98 -5.82
N THR A 271 -1.35 -11.79 -6.92
CA THR A 271 -1.98 -10.51 -7.28
C THR A 271 -3.48 -10.71 -7.35
N LEU A 272 -4.21 -9.83 -6.65
CA LEU A 272 -5.67 -9.78 -6.68
C LEU A 272 -6.11 -8.67 -7.64
N GLY A 273 -7.08 -8.97 -8.50
CA GLY A 273 -7.72 -7.99 -9.37
C GLY A 273 -8.62 -7.03 -8.59
N SER A 274 -9.11 -6.00 -9.24
CA SER A 274 -10.03 -5.01 -8.63
C SER A 274 -11.33 -5.63 -8.10
N ASP A 275 -11.72 -6.80 -8.59
CA ASP A 275 -12.85 -7.60 -8.11
C ASP A 275 -12.48 -8.56 -6.94
N GLY A 276 -11.23 -8.54 -6.50
CA GLY A 276 -10.70 -9.38 -5.43
C GLY A 276 -10.40 -10.82 -5.82
N LYS A 277 -10.48 -11.19 -7.11
CA LYS A 277 -10.08 -12.53 -7.55
C LYS A 277 -8.59 -12.58 -7.81
N VAL A 278 -7.99 -13.73 -7.57
CA VAL A 278 -6.58 -13.98 -7.94
C VAL A 278 -6.44 -13.91 -9.46
N VAL A 279 -5.61 -12.98 -9.95
CA VAL A 279 -5.31 -12.82 -11.38
C VAL A 279 -3.95 -13.42 -11.74
N SER A 280 -3.04 -13.48 -10.79
CA SER A 280 -1.75 -14.14 -10.93
C SER A 280 -1.23 -14.60 -9.57
N LYS A 281 -0.36 -15.60 -9.56
CA LYS A 281 0.19 -16.22 -8.34
C LYS A 281 1.61 -16.70 -8.59
N ALA A 282 2.44 -16.62 -7.55
CA ALA A 282 3.77 -17.26 -7.55
C ALA A 282 3.64 -18.77 -7.75
N GLU A 283 4.60 -19.37 -8.50
CA GLU A 283 4.69 -20.80 -8.75
C GLU A 283 5.15 -21.58 -7.51
#